data_bdff50a8ffef9c2dcd3bfdfce9b1c30c
#
_entry.id   bdff50a8ffef9c2dcd3bfdfce9b1c30c
#
_cell.length_a   1.000
_cell.length_b   1.000
_cell.length_c   1.000
_cell.angle_alpha   90.00
_cell.angle_beta   90.00
_cell.angle_gamma   90.00
#
_symmetry.space_group_name_H-M   'P 1'
#
loop_
_entity.id
_entity.type
_entity.pdbx_description
1 polymer ?
#
loop_
_entity_poly.entity_id
_entity_poly.type
_entity_poly.pdbx_seq_one_letter_code
_entity_poly.pdbx_strand_id
1 'polypeptide(L)'
;MHPQSVWSCCQHGPIATPPLNTSSVIVIGGGIAGLTAAALLARQGVPVTVLEAHRQPGGCAGTFRRGPWTFDVGATQVAGLEPGGSHARLLRHLALPLPKADILDPGCEVDLADGSPAVRLWHDPERWQAERQQQFPGSERFWRLCAAIHRSNWAFAGRDPVVTPRSAWDVQELIQALRPSNVFSGLLSGMTIADLL
;
A
#
# COMPACT_ATOMS: atom_id res chain seq x y z
N MET A 1 -1.63 20.43 -28.14
CA MET A 1 -1.93 20.66 -26.72
C MET A 1 -3.20 19.90 -26.39
N HIS A 2 -3.11 18.78 -25.68
CA HIS A 2 -4.28 18.05 -25.18
C HIS A 2 -4.83 18.76 -23.94
N PRO A 3 -6.15 18.90 -23.80
CA PRO A 3 -6.72 19.47 -22.60
C PRO A 3 -6.40 18.57 -21.39
N GLN A 4 -5.80 19.17 -20.37
CA GLN A 4 -5.59 18.50 -19.08
C GLN A 4 -6.96 18.23 -18.45
N SER A 5 -7.17 17.01 -18.00
CA SER A 5 -8.41 16.65 -17.31
C SER A 5 -8.41 17.28 -15.93
N VAL A 6 -9.33 18.20 -15.69
CA VAL A 6 -9.54 18.82 -14.38
C VAL A 6 -10.67 18.06 -13.68
N TRP A 7 -10.38 17.45 -12.56
CA TRP A 7 -11.37 16.78 -11.73
C TRP A 7 -11.65 17.61 -10.48
N SER A 8 -12.90 18.04 -10.31
CA SER A 8 -13.36 18.70 -9.09
C SER A 8 -14.02 17.67 -8.17
N CYS A 9 -13.46 17.47 -7.00
CA CYS A 9 -13.98 16.55 -5.99
C CYS A 9 -15.06 17.23 -5.13
N CYS A 10 -16.18 17.62 -5.76
CA CYS A 10 -17.32 18.21 -5.06
C CYS A 10 -18.63 17.60 -5.54
N GLN A 11 -19.00 16.47 -4.94
CA GLN A 11 -20.42 16.09 -4.83
C GLN A 11 -20.55 14.96 -3.80
N HIS A 12 -20.89 15.30 -2.52
CA HIS A 12 -21.76 14.47 -1.67
C HIS A 12 -21.78 14.99 -0.22
N GLY A 13 -22.92 15.49 0.21
CA GLY A 13 -23.23 15.83 1.60
C GLY A 13 -23.03 17.31 1.99
N PRO A 14 -23.66 17.80 3.07
CA PRO A 14 -23.47 19.17 3.53
C PRO A 14 -22.04 19.33 4.01
N ILE A 15 -21.22 19.89 3.12
CA ILE A 15 -19.87 20.35 3.47
C ILE A 15 -20.04 21.60 4.29
N ALA A 16 -19.48 21.60 5.52
CA ALA A 16 -19.36 22.83 6.29
C ALA A 16 -18.72 23.89 5.39
N THR A 17 -19.35 25.05 5.27
CA THR A 17 -18.80 26.18 4.51
C THR A 17 -17.41 26.48 5.04
N PRO A 18 -16.37 26.42 4.21
CA PRO A 18 -15.02 26.74 4.66
C PRO A 18 -14.97 28.18 5.16
N PRO A 19 -14.17 28.49 6.19
CA PRO A 19 -13.98 29.86 6.65
C PRO A 19 -13.47 30.71 5.48
N LEU A 20 -13.92 31.96 5.41
CA LEU A 20 -13.75 32.91 4.29
C LEU A 20 -12.30 33.23 3.86
N ASN A 21 -11.31 32.49 4.36
CA ASN A 21 -9.88 32.71 4.04
C ASN A 21 -9.08 31.41 3.91
N THR A 22 -9.66 30.34 3.35
CA THR A 22 -8.94 29.07 3.14
C THR A 22 -8.19 29.13 1.81
N SER A 23 -6.86 29.07 1.85
CA SER A 23 -6.04 28.90 0.67
C SER A 23 -6.43 27.61 -0.06
N SER A 24 -6.65 27.68 -1.37
CA SER A 24 -6.90 26.48 -2.19
C SER A 24 -5.60 25.71 -2.38
N VAL A 25 -5.68 24.38 -2.45
CA VAL A 25 -4.53 23.50 -2.70
C VAL A 25 -4.66 22.85 -4.08
N ILE A 26 -3.57 22.87 -4.82
CA ILE A 26 -3.45 22.14 -6.08
C ILE A 26 -2.60 20.89 -5.84
N VAL A 27 -3.14 19.73 -6.15
CA VAL A 27 -2.43 18.44 -6.13
C VAL A 27 -2.08 18.07 -7.56
N ILE A 28 -0.81 17.88 -7.85
CA ILE A 28 -0.33 17.49 -9.17
C ILE A 28 -0.11 15.96 -9.19
N GLY A 29 -0.88 15.27 -10.03
CA GLY A 29 -0.88 13.83 -10.17
C GLY A 29 -2.07 13.16 -9.48
N GLY A 30 -2.88 12.44 -10.26
CA GLY A 30 -4.07 11.69 -9.83
C GLY A 30 -3.80 10.21 -9.55
N GLY A 31 -2.57 9.85 -9.15
CA GLY A 31 -2.26 8.52 -8.63
C GLY A 31 -2.76 8.33 -7.20
N ILE A 32 -2.56 7.14 -6.62
CA ILE A 32 -3.09 6.79 -5.29
C ILE A 32 -2.65 7.79 -4.20
N ALA A 33 -1.40 8.24 -4.22
CA ALA A 33 -0.89 9.20 -3.25
C ALA A 33 -1.55 10.58 -3.39
N GLY A 34 -1.65 11.10 -4.62
CA GLY A 34 -2.28 12.40 -4.87
C GLY A 34 -3.77 12.40 -4.55
N LEU A 35 -4.50 11.34 -4.94
CA LEU A 35 -5.91 11.19 -4.61
C LEU A 35 -6.14 11.07 -3.10
N THR A 36 -5.27 10.33 -2.39
CA THR A 36 -5.33 10.22 -0.92
C THR A 36 -5.12 11.58 -0.26
N ALA A 37 -4.08 12.31 -0.64
CA ALA A 37 -3.80 13.63 -0.11
C ALA A 37 -4.96 14.61 -0.37
N ALA A 38 -5.47 14.62 -1.61
CA ALA A 38 -6.60 15.46 -1.99
C ALA A 38 -7.86 15.13 -1.18
N ALA A 39 -8.18 13.84 -1.00
CA ALA A 39 -9.35 13.41 -0.25
C ALA A 39 -9.25 13.77 1.25
N LEU A 40 -8.06 13.62 1.84
CA LEU A 40 -7.83 13.99 3.24
C LEU A 40 -7.97 15.51 3.45
N LEU A 41 -7.41 16.32 2.56
CA LEU A 41 -7.55 17.78 2.60
C LEU A 41 -9.00 18.22 2.39
N ALA A 42 -9.68 17.65 1.39
CA ALA A 42 -11.07 17.96 1.11
C ALA A 42 -11.98 17.62 2.30
N ARG A 43 -11.70 16.51 3.00
CA ARG A 43 -12.42 16.15 4.22
C ARG A 43 -12.26 17.16 5.34
N GLN A 44 -11.14 17.88 5.39
CA GLN A 44 -10.91 18.99 6.33
C GLN A 44 -11.54 20.32 5.87
N GLY A 45 -12.29 20.32 4.76
CA GLY A 45 -12.91 21.52 4.21
C GLY A 45 -11.98 22.39 3.38
N VAL A 46 -10.78 21.93 3.07
CA VAL A 46 -9.84 22.65 2.20
C VAL A 46 -10.28 22.50 0.74
N PRO A 47 -10.45 23.59 -0.03
CA PRO A 47 -10.70 23.51 -1.46
C PRO A 47 -9.48 22.87 -2.18
N VAL A 48 -9.69 21.75 -2.88
CA VAL A 48 -8.62 21.02 -3.55
C VAL A 48 -8.93 20.82 -5.01
N THR A 49 -7.93 21.07 -5.86
CA THR A 49 -7.96 20.75 -7.30
C THR A 49 -6.88 19.74 -7.61
N VAL A 50 -7.24 18.62 -8.22
CA VAL A 50 -6.29 17.60 -8.69
C VAL A 50 -6.05 17.80 -10.18
N LEU A 51 -4.79 17.95 -10.58
CA LEU A 51 -4.36 18.02 -11.96
C LEU A 51 -3.76 16.67 -12.36
N GLU A 52 -4.36 16.02 -13.36
CA GLU A 52 -3.92 14.74 -13.90
C GLU A 52 -3.62 14.86 -15.39
N ALA A 53 -2.47 14.34 -15.82
CA ALA A 53 -2.04 14.41 -17.22
C ALA A 53 -2.75 13.36 -18.10
N HIS A 54 -3.16 12.23 -17.50
CA HIS A 54 -3.89 11.20 -18.22
C HIS A 54 -5.41 11.45 -18.22
N ARG A 55 -6.10 10.78 -19.13
CA ARG A 55 -7.57 10.88 -19.22
C ARG A 55 -8.30 10.29 -18.01
N GLN A 56 -7.65 9.37 -17.29
CA GLN A 56 -8.21 8.71 -16.11
C GLN A 56 -7.22 8.84 -14.96
N PRO A 57 -7.69 9.11 -13.73
CA PRO A 57 -6.87 9.03 -12.54
C PRO A 57 -6.54 7.57 -12.21
N GLY A 58 -5.55 7.36 -11.35
CA GLY A 58 -5.14 6.03 -10.88
C GLY A 58 -3.63 5.81 -10.94
N GLY A 59 -2.92 6.48 -11.86
CA GLY A 59 -1.49 6.28 -12.02
C GLY A 59 -1.17 4.82 -12.35
N CYS A 60 -0.24 4.18 -11.60
CA CYS A 60 0.09 2.76 -11.78
C CYS A 60 -1.04 1.80 -11.36
N ALA A 61 -2.04 2.26 -10.62
CA ALA A 61 -3.25 1.50 -10.28
C ALA A 61 -4.42 1.84 -11.22
N GLY A 62 -4.14 2.50 -12.34
CA GLY A 62 -5.14 2.83 -13.35
C GLY A 62 -5.45 1.67 -14.27
N THR A 63 -6.49 1.84 -15.07
CA THR A 63 -6.88 0.90 -16.13
C THR A 63 -6.95 1.61 -17.48
N PHE A 64 -6.86 0.87 -18.58
CA PHE A 64 -7.12 1.39 -19.91
C PHE A 64 -7.94 0.40 -20.73
N ARG A 65 -8.60 0.90 -21.78
CA ARG A 65 -9.43 0.07 -22.68
C ARG A 65 -8.86 0.03 -24.08
N ARG A 66 -8.93 -1.17 -24.69
CA ARG A 66 -8.71 -1.37 -26.11
C ARG A 66 -9.86 -2.20 -26.68
N GLY A 67 -10.73 -1.57 -27.44
CA GLY A 67 -11.97 -2.20 -27.91
C GLY A 67 -12.83 -2.65 -26.72
N PRO A 68 -13.31 -3.91 -26.69
CA PRO A 68 -14.11 -4.43 -25.58
C PRO A 68 -13.30 -4.80 -24.33
N TRP A 69 -11.96 -4.80 -24.39
CA TRP A 69 -11.07 -5.28 -23.36
C TRP A 69 -10.62 -4.16 -22.42
N THR A 70 -10.58 -4.49 -21.11
CA THR A 70 -10.01 -3.63 -20.07
C THR A 70 -8.75 -4.26 -19.54
N PHE A 71 -7.70 -3.47 -19.41
CA PHE A 71 -6.38 -3.90 -18.91
C PHE A 71 -5.97 -3.01 -17.74
N ASP A 72 -5.30 -3.62 -16.76
CA ASP A 72 -4.64 -2.86 -15.70
C ASP A 72 -3.30 -2.30 -16.21
N VAL A 73 -2.94 -1.11 -15.73
CA VAL A 73 -1.66 -0.46 -16.11
C VAL A 73 -0.49 -1.17 -15.43
N GLY A 74 -0.64 -1.57 -14.19
CA GLY A 74 0.43 -2.22 -13.43
C GLY A 74 -0.08 -3.08 -12.28
N ALA A 75 -0.80 -2.49 -11.32
CA ALA A 75 -1.28 -3.21 -10.14
C ALA A 75 -2.56 -3.99 -10.47
N THR A 76 -2.49 -5.32 -10.43
CA THR A 76 -3.63 -6.23 -10.64
C THR A 76 -4.19 -6.78 -9.33
N GLN A 77 -3.43 -6.66 -8.24
CA GLN A 77 -3.81 -7.10 -6.91
C GLN A 77 -3.80 -5.92 -5.94
N VAL A 78 -4.77 -5.89 -5.03
CA VAL A 78 -4.89 -4.85 -4.01
C VAL A 78 -4.73 -5.49 -2.64
N ALA A 79 -3.70 -5.07 -1.91
CA ALA A 79 -3.51 -5.43 -0.51
C ALA A 79 -4.08 -4.33 0.42
N GLY A 80 -4.24 -4.65 1.70
CA GLY A 80 -4.62 -3.65 2.71
C GLY A 80 -6.12 -3.36 2.78
N LEU A 81 -6.97 -4.21 2.19
CA LEU A 81 -8.43 -4.15 2.33
C LEU A 81 -8.96 -5.00 3.49
N GLU A 82 -8.13 -5.86 4.08
CA GLU A 82 -8.45 -6.64 5.26
C GLU A 82 -8.73 -5.75 6.47
N PRO A 83 -9.44 -6.25 7.51
CA PRO A 83 -9.69 -5.50 8.73
C PRO A 83 -8.39 -5.00 9.37
N GLY A 84 -8.24 -3.67 9.47
CA GLY A 84 -7.00 -3.05 9.99
C GLY A 84 -5.94 -2.74 8.93
N GLY A 85 -6.10 -3.18 7.71
CA GLY A 85 -5.22 -2.85 6.58
C GLY A 85 -5.22 -1.37 6.24
N SER A 86 -4.17 -0.91 5.56
CA SER A 86 -3.95 0.51 5.29
C SER A 86 -5.07 1.15 4.45
N HIS A 87 -5.50 0.48 3.38
CA HIS A 87 -6.60 0.95 2.54
C HIS A 87 -7.95 0.92 3.26
N ALA A 88 -8.22 -0.14 4.04
CA ALA A 88 -9.44 -0.22 4.83
C ALA A 88 -9.52 0.88 5.90
N ARG A 89 -8.40 1.20 6.56
CA ARG A 89 -8.31 2.31 7.53
C ARG A 89 -8.55 3.65 6.86
N LEU A 90 -7.91 3.90 5.71
CA LEU A 90 -8.07 5.14 4.94
C LEU A 90 -9.51 5.34 4.49
N LEU A 91 -10.11 4.33 3.84
CA LEU A 91 -11.49 4.42 3.36
C LEU A 91 -12.48 4.64 4.50
N ARG A 92 -12.29 3.95 5.63
CA ARG A 92 -13.09 4.19 6.84
C ARG A 92 -12.91 5.62 7.37
N HIS A 93 -11.68 6.12 7.41
CA HIS A 93 -11.41 7.50 7.82
C HIS A 93 -12.10 8.51 6.90
N LEU A 94 -12.13 8.24 5.61
CA LEU A 94 -12.81 9.07 4.62
C LEU A 94 -14.34 8.88 4.59
N ALA A 95 -14.88 7.96 5.39
CA ALA A 95 -16.28 7.53 5.37
C ALA A 95 -16.74 7.00 3.99
N LEU A 96 -15.82 6.36 3.27
CA LEU A 96 -16.08 5.71 1.99
C LEU A 96 -16.33 4.22 2.19
N PRO A 97 -17.21 3.59 1.38
CA PRO A 97 -17.42 2.17 1.42
C PRO A 97 -16.17 1.41 0.97
N LEU A 98 -15.94 0.23 1.58
CA LEU A 98 -14.93 -0.69 1.07
C LEU A 98 -15.39 -1.25 -0.29
N PRO A 99 -14.51 -1.34 -1.28
CA PRO A 99 -14.81 -2.02 -2.52
C PRO A 99 -15.05 -3.52 -2.26
N LYS A 100 -15.90 -4.13 -3.07
CA LYS A 100 -16.01 -5.60 -3.08
C LYS A 100 -14.71 -6.16 -3.65
N ALA A 101 -14.12 -7.10 -2.95
CA ALA A 101 -12.89 -7.77 -3.37
C ALA A 101 -12.93 -9.23 -2.91
N ASP A 102 -12.41 -10.11 -3.75
CA ASP A 102 -12.23 -11.52 -3.44
C ASP A 102 -10.80 -11.78 -3.01
N ILE A 103 -10.63 -12.67 -2.02
CA ILE A 103 -9.32 -13.12 -1.60
C ILE A 103 -8.80 -14.11 -2.65
N LEU A 104 -7.63 -13.82 -3.21
CA LEU A 104 -6.95 -14.73 -4.10
C LEU A 104 -6.23 -15.82 -3.27
N ASP A 105 -6.56 -17.10 -3.54
CA ASP A 105 -5.93 -18.22 -2.86
C ASP A 105 -5.76 -19.42 -3.82
N PRO A 106 -4.57 -19.61 -4.41
CA PRO A 106 -3.31 -18.90 -4.14
C PRO A 106 -3.32 -17.45 -4.65
N GLY A 107 -2.61 -16.57 -3.94
CA GLY A 107 -2.40 -15.19 -4.36
C GLY A 107 -1.52 -15.06 -5.60
N CYS A 108 -0.60 -16.02 -5.82
CA CYS A 108 0.31 -16.07 -6.95
C CYS A 108 0.81 -17.50 -7.14
N GLU A 109 1.08 -17.88 -8.39
CA GLU A 109 1.85 -19.08 -8.74
C GLU A 109 3.14 -18.66 -9.44
N VAL A 110 4.25 -19.25 -9.03
CA VAL A 110 5.59 -18.99 -9.60
C VAL A 110 6.10 -20.24 -10.26
N ASP A 111 6.24 -20.19 -11.58
CA ASP A 111 6.90 -21.22 -12.37
C ASP A 111 8.40 -20.88 -12.45
N LEU A 112 9.24 -21.78 -11.93
CA LEU A 112 10.70 -21.60 -11.91
C LEU A 112 11.35 -21.95 -13.26
N ALA A 113 10.58 -22.45 -14.23
CA ALA A 113 11.03 -22.82 -15.56
C ALA A 113 12.15 -23.89 -15.58
N ASP A 114 12.32 -24.64 -14.49
CA ASP A 114 13.31 -25.73 -14.34
C ASP A 114 12.66 -27.11 -14.40
N GLY A 115 11.36 -27.16 -14.69
CA GLY A 115 10.56 -28.39 -14.74
C GLY A 115 10.04 -28.85 -13.37
N SER A 116 10.32 -28.12 -12.28
CA SER A 116 9.72 -28.37 -10.98
C SER A 116 8.25 -27.92 -10.96
N PRO A 117 7.43 -28.43 -10.03
CA PRO A 117 6.08 -27.93 -9.84
C PRO A 117 6.07 -26.45 -9.48
N ALA A 118 5.10 -25.69 -10.00
CA ALA A 118 4.95 -24.28 -9.67
C ALA A 118 4.75 -24.09 -8.16
N VAL A 119 5.42 -23.08 -7.61
CA VAL A 119 5.32 -22.68 -6.20
C VAL A 119 4.08 -21.82 -6.02
N ARG A 120 3.18 -22.20 -5.13
CA ARG A 120 1.94 -21.50 -4.85
C ARG A 120 2.03 -20.69 -3.57
N LEU A 121 1.80 -19.38 -3.67
CA LEU A 121 1.78 -18.50 -2.52
C LEU A 121 0.36 -18.47 -1.93
N TRP A 122 0.11 -19.39 -1.00
CA TRP A 122 -1.19 -19.51 -0.33
C TRP A 122 -1.42 -18.40 0.69
N HIS A 123 -2.64 -17.87 0.72
CA HIS A 123 -3.07 -16.96 1.78
C HIS A 123 -3.24 -17.72 3.11
N ASP A 124 -3.73 -18.93 3.06
CA ASP A 124 -3.86 -19.81 4.22
C ASP A 124 -2.49 -20.20 4.78
N PRO A 125 -2.21 -19.96 6.09
CA PRO A 125 -0.89 -20.19 6.69
C PRO A 125 -0.48 -21.67 6.71
N GLU A 126 -1.43 -22.60 6.86
CA GLU A 126 -1.14 -24.04 6.94
C GLU A 126 -0.80 -24.57 5.55
N ARG A 127 -1.56 -24.19 4.54
CA ARG A 127 -1.28 -24.52 3.14
C ARG A 127 0.08 -23.94 2.69
N TRP A 128 0.37 -22.68 3.07
CA TRP A 128 1.65 -22.05 2.78
C TRP A 128 2.81 -22.76 3.50
N GLN A 129 2.61 -23.22 4.72
CA GLN A 129 3.63 -24.00 5.43
C GLN A 129 3.89 -25.33 4.73
N ALA A 130 2.84 -26.04 4.33
CA ALA A 130 2.97 -27.31 3.60
C ALA A 130 3.69 -27.14 2.26
N GLU A 131 3.33 -26.12 1.49
CA GLU A 131 3.98 -25.77 0.22
C GLU A 131 5.48 -25.53 0.41
N ARG A 132 5.87 -24.74 1.41
CA ARG A 132 7.29 -24.46 1.71
C ARG A 132 8.07 -25.70 2.12
N GLN A 133 7.46 -26.56 2.93
CA GLN A 133 8.11 -27.82 3.34
C GLN A 133 8.33 -28.76 2.15
N GLN A 134 7.40 -28.77 1.22
CA GLN A 134 7.49 -29.59 0.00
C GLN A 134 8.50 -29.03 -0.99
N GLN A 135 8.42 -27.72 -1.28
CA GLN A 135 9.23 -27.10 -2.34
C GLN A 135 10.64 -26.72 -1.87
N PHE A 136 10.80 -26.39 -0.58
CA PHE A 136 12.06 -25.91 0.00
C PHE A 136 12.41 -26.63 1.31
N PRO A 137 12.65 -27.94 1.27
CA PRO A 137 12.97 -28.70 2.48
C PRO A 137 14.24 -28.16 3.16
N GLY A 138 14.21 -28.05 4.49
CA GLY A 138 15.33 -27.54 5.29
C GLY A 138 15.36 -26.02 5.46
N SER A 139 14.44 -25.27 4.81
CA SER A 139 14.42 -23.82 4.87
C SER A 139 13.57 -23.21 6.02
N GLU A 140 13.13 -24.02 6.98
CA GLU A 140 12.20 -23.58 8.04
C GLU A 140 12.77 -22.45 8.91
N ARG A 141 14.09 -22.47 9.16
CA ARG A 141 14.77 -21.41 9.92
C ARG A 141 14.66 -20.06 9.19
N PHE A 142 14.93 -20.06 7.89
CA PHE A 142 14.81 -18.87 7.04
C PHE A 142 13.39 -18.29 7.09
N TRP A 143 12.37 -19.12 6.89
CA TRP A 143 10.99 -18.66 6.88
C TRP A 143 10.51 -18.13 8.25
N ARG A 144 10.97 -18.75 9.34
CA ARG A 144 10.69 -18.21 10.69
C ARG A 144 11.30 -16.81 10.87
N LEU A 145 12.53 -16.62 10.39
CA LEU A 145 13.20 -15.33 10.45
C LEU A 145 12.47 -14.29 9.59
N CYS A 146 12.13 -14.63 8.35
CA CYS A 146 11.33 -13.75 7.47
C CYS A 146 10.01 -13.33 8.14
N ALA A 147 9.31 -14.27 8.75
CA ALA A 147 8.05 -13.97 9.45
C ALA A 147 8.25 -13.05 10.65
N ALA A 148 9.36 -13.20 11.39
CA ALA A 148 9.70 -12.32 12.51
C ALA A 148 10.03 -10.90 12.05
N ILE A 149 10.84 -10.77 11.01
CA ILE A 149 11.19 -9.49 10.38
C ILE A 149 9.92 -8.81 9.85
N HIS A 150 9.07 -9.55 9.12
CA HIS A 150 7.83 -9.04 8.58
C HIS A 150 6.93 -8.46 9.68
N ARG A 151 6.67 -9.23 10.75
CA ARG A 151 5.85 -8.74 11.88
C ARG A 151 6.43 -7.49 12.53
N SER A 152 7.76 -7.46 12.71
CA SER A 152 8.44 -6.31 13.30
C SER A 152 8.32 -5.06 12.44
N ASN A 153 8.56 -5.19 11.13
CA ASN A 153 8.50 -4.08 10.19
C ASN A 153 7.07 -3.56 9.99
N TRP A 154 6.09 -4.44 9.91
CA TRP A 154 4.68 -4.06 9.84
C TRP A 154 4.21 -3.33 11.10
N ALA A 155 4.61 -3.83 12.28
CA ALA A 155 4.30 -3.17 13.54
C ALA A 155 5.00 -1.80 13.67
N PHE A 156 6.18 -1.63 13.09
CA PHE A 156 6.87 -0.34 13.00
C PHE A 156 6.14 0.62 12.04
N ALA A 157 5.85 0.17 10.83
CA ALA A 157 5.13 0.97 9.84
C ALA A 157 3.74 1.41 10.34
N GLY A 158 3.04 0.56 11.09
CA GLY A 158 1.74 0.88 11.68
C GLY A 158 1.75 1.96 12.77
N ARG A 159 2.94 2.42 13.21
CA ARG A 159 3.11 3.56 14.13
C ARG A 159 3.38 4.87 13.38
N ASP A 160 3.32 4.86 12.06
CA ASP A 160 3.56 6.01 11.17
C ASP A 160 4.90 6.76 11.47
N PRO A 161 6.05 6.04 11.53
CA PRO A 161 7.32 6.63 11.91
C PRO A 161 7.83 7.63 10.86
N VAL A 162 8.45 8.71 11.31
CA VAL A 162 9.18 9.63 10.43
C VAL A 162 10.56 9.03 10.11
N VAL A 163 10.69 8.33 8.98
CA VAL A 163 11.90 7.55 8.62
C VAL A 163 13.07 8.44 8.23
N THR A 164 12.80 9.67 7.74
CA THR A 164 13.83 10.66 7.39
C THR A 164 13.68 11.89 8.26
N PRO A 165 14.12 11.83 9.54
CA PRO A 165 13.96 12.95 10.46
C PRO A 165 14.73 14.18 9.99
N ARG A 166 14.07 15.34 10.03
CA ARG A 166 14.64 16.64 9.66
C ARG A 166 14.64 17.64 10.82
N SER A 167 13.97 17.30 11.92
CA SER A 167 13.87 18.11 13.11
C SER A 167 14.07 17.27 14.37
N ALA A 168 14.34 17.92 15.51
CA ALA A 168 14.45 17.23 16.80
C ALA A 168 13.12 16.53 17.19
N TRP A 169 11.99 17.08 16.78
CA TRP A 169 10.68 16.47 16.99
C TRP A 169 10.55 15.16 16.19
N ASP A 170 10.96 15.15 14.92
CA ASP A 170 10.94 13.95 14.08
C ASP A 170 11.80 12.83 14.68
N VAL A 171 12.97 13.19 15.24
CA VAL A 171 13.84 12.23 15.94
C VAL A 171 13.14 11.64 17.15
N GLN A 172 12.44 12.45 17.92
CA GLN A 172 11.67 11.97 19.08
C GLN A 172 10.57 11.01 18.65
N GLU A 173 9.80 11.32 17.62
CA GLU A 173 8.77 10.45 17.06
C GLU A 173 9.37 9.12 16.55
N LEU A 174 10.48 9.17 15.85
CA LEU A 174 11.18 7.97 15.39
C LEU A 174 11.62 7.09 16.58
N ILE A 175 12.20 7.68 17.63
CA ILE A 175 12.62 6.95 18.83
C ILE A 175 11.41 6.30 19.53
N GLN A 176 10.29 7.01 19.63
CA GLN A 176 9.06 6.47 20.22
C GLN A 176 8.47 5.31 19.40
N ALA A 177 8.62 5.34 18.09
CA ALA A 177 8.17 4.27 17.20
C ALA A 177 9.06 3.02 17.25
N LEU A 178 10.35 3.15 17.61
CA LEU A 178 11.29 2.04 17.66
C LEU A 178 10.99 1.07 18.81
N ARG A 179 11.27 -0.20 18.56
CA ARG A 179 11.24 -1.31 19.54
C ARG A 179 12.51 -2.15 19.35
N PRO A 180 12.95 -2.93 20.35
CA PRO A 180 14.11 -3.80 20.23
C PRO A 180 14.08 -4.72 19.00
N SER A 181 12.89 -5.21 18.64
CA SER A 181 12.69 -6.04 17.45
C SER A 181 13.01 -5.31 16.14
N ASN A 182 12.80 -3.98 16.08
CA ASN A 182 13.10 -3.19 14.89
C ASN A 182 14.62 -2.98 14.74
N VAL A 183 15.35 -2.82 15.83
CA VAL A 183 16.81 -2.75 15.82
C VAL A 183 17.38 -4.06 15.28
N PHE A 184 16.86 -5.21 15.76
CA PHE A 184 17.27 -6.51 15.25
C PHE A 184 16.97 -6.67 13.75
N SER A 185 15.77 -6.28 13.29
CA SER A 185 15.43 -6.30 11.87
C SER A 185 16.36 -5.41 11.05
N GLY A 186 16.73 -4.24 11.58
CA GLY A 186 17.67 -3.31 10.93
C GLY A 186 19.06 -3.92 10.76
N LEU A 187 19.56 -4.61 11.76
CA LEU A 187 20.87 -5.31 11.68
C LEU A 187 20.86 -6.40 10.60
N LEU A 188 19.75 -7.11 10.44
CA LEU A 188 19.59 -8.13 9.38
C LEU A 188 19.47 -7.55 7.98
N SER A 189 19.11 -6.28 7.84
CA SER A 189 18.97 -5.62 6.52
C SER A 189 20.30 -5.50 5.76
N GLY A 190 21.45 -5.68 6.43
CA GLY A 190 22.76 -5.75 5.81
C GLY A 190 23.18 -7.13 5.30
N MET A 191 22.35 -8.16 5.56
CA MET A 191 22.62 -9.54 5.15
C MET A 191 21.93 -9.86 3.83
N THR A 192 22.55 -10.73 3.05
CA THR A 192 21.92 -11.28 1.84
C THR A 192 21.02 -12.48 2.20
N ILE A 193 20.16 -12.89 1.27
CA ILE A 193 19.37 -14.11 1.42
C ILE A 193 20.30 -15.34 1.61
N ALA A 194 21.43 -15.37 0.90
CA ALA A 194 22.41 -16.44 1.01
C ALA A 194 23.06 -16.52 2.40
N ASP A 195 23.18 -15.42 3.13
CA ASP A 195 23.70 -15.39 4.50
C ASP A 195 22.68 -15.93 5.51
N LEU A 196 21.40 -16.00 5.14
CA LEU A 196 20.29 -16.42 6.00
C LEU A 196 19.87 -17.86 5.79
N LEU A 197 20.22 -18.46 4.65
CA LEU A 197 19.98 -19.87 4.31
C LEU A 197 21.07 -20.77 4.87
#